data_683a6c100fd2f965ba23b6ebec17f0b8
#
_entry.id   683a6c100fd2f965ba23b6ebec17f0b8
#
_cell.length_a   1.000
_cell.length_b   1.000
_cell.length_c   1.000
_cell.angle_alpha   90.00
_cell.angle_beta   90.00
_cell.angle_gamma   90.00
#
_symmetry.space_group_name_H-M   'P 1'
#
loop_
_entity.id
_entity.type
_entity.pdbx_description
1 polymer ?
#
loop_
_entity_poly.entity_id
_entity_poly.type
_entity_poly.pdbx_seq_one_letter_code
_entity_poly.pdbx_strand_id
1 'polypeptide(L)'
;MTELMPNMGRDPRVREPPGVDHIFRDEDSPRSVGLVVWDMENSSIPPNSRHWAITWQVGVASTGDRVHRRLAITRERGPDGQLDHLTNWGPKTHMMSMQSESDTTFIPIATLTYTQRRWLEGVAAEEPVLKPNGWWNCQHWVVSVLVKCIRAGVLEKQPVEAVLNQAGWHKPFGV
;
A
#
# COMPACT_ATOMS: atom_id res chain seq x y z
N MET A 1 17.95 8.99 16.03
CA MET A 1 16.54 9.44 15.98
C MET A 1 16.01 9.21 14.58
N THR A 2 14.87 8.59 14.45
CA THR A 2 14.22 8.38 13.13
C THR A 2 13.53 9.69 12.74
N GLU A 3 14.02 10.35 11.71
CA GLU A 3 13.53 11.65 11.28
C GLU A 3 12.41 11.50 10.25
N LEU A 4 11.33 12.26 10.40
CA LEU A 4 10.19 12.23 9.47
C LEU A 4 10.45 13.09 8.24
N MET A 5 9.92 12.65 7.10
CA MET A 5 9.85 13.49 5.91
C MET A 5 8.81 14.60 6.12
N PRO A 6 9.13 15.85 5.78
CA PRO A 6 8.15 16.93 5.78
C PRO A 6 7.05 16.63 4.74
N ASN A 7 5.84 17.08 4.99
CA ASN A 7 4.70 16.98 4.06
C ASN A 7 4.53 15.57 3.46
N MET A 8 4.71 14.51 4.27
CA MET A 8 4.61 13.11 3.83
C MET A 8 5.56 12.74 2.66
N GLY A 9 6.65 13.45 2.49
CA GLY A 9 7.58 13.29 1.38
C GLY A 9 7.16 13.97 0.08
N ARG A 10 6.04 14.69 0.04
CA ARG A 10 5.56 15.38 -1.16
C ARG A 10 6.42 16.58 -1.48
N ASP A 11 7.19 16.49 -2.55
CA ASP A 11 8.05 17.57 -3.04
C ASP A 11 7.27 18.42 -4.04
N PRO A 12 7.29 19.78 -3.95
CA PRO A 12 6.56 20.65 -4.86
C PRO A 12 6.98 20.55 -6.32
N ARG A 13 8.16 19.98 -6.62
CA ARG A 13 8.65 19.73 -7.98
C ARG A 13 8.06 18.45 -8.60
N VAL A 14 7.42 17.61 -7.79
CA VAL A 14 6.83 16.35 -8.24
C VAL A 14 5.32 16.50 -8.34
N ARG A 15 4.79 16.23 -9.53
CA ARG A 15 3.35 16.20 -9.72
C ARG A 15 2.77 14.95 -9.06
N GLU A 16 1.69 15.12 -8.33
CA GLU A 16 0.91 14.02 -7.78
C GLU A 16 0.52 13.02 -8.88
N PRO A 17 0.77 11.71 -8.68
CA PRO A 17 0.36 10.70 -9.65
C PRO A 17 -1.15 10.75 -9.92
N PRO A 18 -1.57 10.66 -11.19
CA PRO A 18 -3.00 10.68 -11.52
C PRO A 18 -3.71 9.46 -10.91
N GLY A 19 -4.92 9.68 -10.45
CA GLY A 19 -5.83 8.62 -10.01
C GLY A 19 -7.11 8.63 -10.84
N VAL A 20 -7.81 7.52 -10.85
CA VAL A 20 -9.12 7.37 -11.53
C VAL A 20 -10.29 7.34 -10.55
N ASP A 21 -10.10 7.91 -9.35
CA ASP A 21 -11.09 7.98 -8.27
C ASP A 21 -12.40 8.65 -8.68
N HIS A 22 -12.32 9.60 -9.62
CA HIS A 22 -13.48 10.32 -10.16
C HIS A 22 -14.33 9.47 -11.11
N ILE A 23 -13.77 8.41 -11.66
CA ILE A 23 -14.45 7.46 -12.58
C ILE A 23 -14.90 6.22 -11.81
N PHE A 24 -14.02 5.66 -10.98
CA PHE A 24 -14.26 4.43 -10.23
C PHE A 24 -14.30 4.74 -8.72
N ARG A 25 -15.51 4.87 -8.21
CA ARG A 25 -15.73 5.11 -6.78
C ARG A 25 -15.75 3.80 -6.01
N ASP A 26 -15.23 3.84 -4.79
CA ASP A 26 -15.44 2.74 -3.86
C ASP A 26 -16.88 2.80 -3.35
N GLU A 27 -17.65 1.75 -3.66
CA GLU A 27 -19.06 1.66 -3.34
C GLU A 27 -19.30 1.11 -1.92
N ASP A 28 -20.47 1.40 -1.36
CA ASP A 28 -20.89 0.87 -0.05
C ASP A 28 -21.32 -0.61 -0.18
N SER A 29 -20.31 -1.46 -0.32
CA SER A 29 -20.45 -2.92 -0.33
C SER A 29 -19.23 -3.56 0.35
N PRO A 30 -19.36 -4.74 0.99
CA PRO A 30 -18.20 -5.45 1.51
C PRO A 30 -17.22 -5.81 0.41
N ARG A 31 -15.90 -5.66 0.67
CA ARG A 31 -14.84 -6.00 -0.28
C ARG A 31 -13.70 -6.74 0.39
N SER A 32 -13.11 -7.68 -0.33
CA SER A 32 -11.89 -8.34 0.11
C SER A 32 -10.73 -7.36 0.04
N VAL A 33 -10.14 -7.06 1.19
CA VAL A 33 -8.95 -6.22 1.35
C VAL A 33 -7.77 -7.14 1.60
N GLY A 34 -6.66 -6.90 0.93
CA GLY A 34 -5.47 -7.72 1.05
C GLY A 34 -4.17 -6.96 0.85
N LEU A 35 -3.09 -7.69 1.03
CA LEU A 35 -1.74 -7.26 0.71
C LEU A 35 -1.42 -7.66 -0.73
N VAL A 36 -0.94 -6.71 -1.53
CA VAL A 36 -0.31 -7.00 -2.83
C VAL A 36 1.20 -6.93 -2.66
N VAL A 37 1.87 -7.97 -3.15
CA VAL A 37 3.32 -8.10 -3.18
C VAL A 37 3.76 -8.21 -4.64
N TRP A 38 4.63 -7.30 -5.09
CA TRP A 38 5.24 -7.37 -6.42
C TRP A 38 6.39 -8.36 -6.42
N ASP A 39 6.54 -9.07 -7.52
CA ASP A 39 7.63 -10.04 -7.77
C ASP A 39 7.76 -11.12 -6.68
N MET A 40 6.66 -11.53 -6.08
CA MET A 40 6.69 -12.52 -5.00
C MET A 40 7.26 -13.86 -5.46
N GLU A 41 6.94 -14.27 -6.68
CA GLU A 41 7.40 -15.53 -7.27
C GLU A 41 8.84 -15.43 -7.83
N ASN A 42 9.40 -14.23 -7.95
CA ASN A 42 10.75 -14.04 -8.45
C ASN A 42 11.80 -14.28 -7.34
N SER A 43 12.43 -15.44 -7.37
CA SER A 43 13.45 -15.82 -6.39
C SER A 43 14.73 -14.97 -6.42
N SER A 44 14.95 -14.22 -7.54
CA SER A 44 16.09 -13.31 -7.67
C SER A 44 15.89 -12.01 -6.89
N ILE A 45 14.66 -11.69 -6.46
CA ILE A 45 14.34 -10.49 -5.69
C ILE A 45 14.17 -10.86 -4.23
N PRO A 46 15.05 -10.39 -3.34
CA PRO A 46 14.94 -10.67 -1.92
C PRO A 46 13.61 -10.18 -1.33
N PRO A 47 12.98 -10.91 -0.41
CA PRO A 47 11.69 -10.52 0.18
C PRO A 47 11.65 -9.08 0.71
N ASN A 48 12.72 -8.61 1.35
CA ASN A 48 12.83 -7.25 1.89
C ASN A 48 12.97 -6.13 0.84
N SER A 49 13.17 -6.50 -0.44
CA SER A 49 13.26 -5.56 -1.57
C SER A 49 11.99 -5.47 -2.39
N ARG A 50 11.00 -6.33 -2.12
CA ARG A 50 9.72 -6.37 -2.83
C ARG A 50 8.85 -5.19 -2.45
N HIS A 51 8.11 -4.64 -3.43
CA HIS A 51 7.15 -3.57 -3.15
C HIS A 51 5.84 -4.13 -2.61
N TRP A 52 5.28 -3.46 -1.59
CA TRP A 52 4.03 -3.83 -0.93
C TRP A 52 3.01 -2.71 -0.98
N ALA A 53 1.74 -3.09 -1.10
CA ALA A 53 0.60 -2.19 -0.93
C ALA A 53 -0.59 -2.92 -0.28
N ILE A 54 -1.42 -2.20 0.45
CA ILE A 54 -2.75 -2.67 0.84
C ILE A 54 -3.71 -2.30 -0.29
N THR A 55 -4.58 -3.21 -0.71
CA THR A 55 -5.47 -2.97 -1.85
C THR A 55 -6.79 -3.72 -1.78
N TRP A 56 -7.77 -3.23 -2.54
CA TRP A 56 -9.02 -3.92 -2.87
C TRP A 56 -9.51 -3.48 -4.24
N GLN A 57 -10.21 -4.38 -4.93
CA GLN A 57 -10.78 -4.08 -6.23
C GLN A 57 -12.03 -3.22 -6.07
N VAL A 58 -12.16 -2.15 -6.85
CA VAL A 58 -13.32 -1.24 -6.87
C VAL A 58 -14.10 -1.32 -8.18
N GLY A 59 -13.53 -1.90 -9.24
CA GLY A 59 -14.22 -2.04 -10.52
C GLY A 59 -13.40 -2.79 -11.55
N VAL A 60 -13.94 -2.77 -12.78
CA VAL A 60 -13.27 -3.26 -13.99
C VAL A 60 -13.52 -2.21 -15.08
N ALA A 61 -12.48 -1.80 -15.78
CA ALA A 61 -12.57 -0.86 -16.89
C ALA A 61 -13.17 -1.53 -18.15
N SER A 62 -13.62 -0.75 -19.12
CA SER A 62 -14.12 -1.25 -20.39
C SER A 62 -13.08 -2.05 -21.20
N THR A 63 -11.80 -1.84 -20.93
CA THR A 63 -10.66 -2.61 -21.48
C THR A 63 -10.52 -4.00 -20.86
N GLY A 64 -11.25 -4.31 -19.78
CA GLY A 64 -11.08 -5.51 -18.98
C GLY A 64 -10.04 -5.38 -17.85
N ASP A 65 -9.31 -4.27 -17.78
CA ASP A 65 -8.35 -4.01 -16.72
C ASP A 65 -9.04 -3.88 -15.35
N ARG A 66 -8.49 -4.51 -14.34
CA ARG A 66 -9.01 -4.38 -12.97
C ARG A 66 -8.64 -3.03 -12.39
N VAL A 67 -9.58 -2.44 -11.66
CA VAL A 67 -9.40 -1.15 -11.00
C VAL A 67 -9.32 -1.37 -9.50
N HIS A 68 -8.22 -0.94 -8.93
CA HIS A 68 -7.91 -1.15 -7.53
C HIS A 68 -7.76 0.15 -6.77
N ARG A 69 -8.36 0.22 -5.59
CA ARG A 69 -8.00 1.17 -4.56
C ARG A 69 -6.72 0.70 -3.88
N ARG A 70 -5.72 1.56 -3.77
CA ARG A 70 -4.38 1.23 -3.28
C ARG A 70 -3.94 2.18 -2.20
N LEU A 71 -3.36 1.62 -1.14
CA LEU A 71 -2.68 2.32 -0.06
C LEU A 71 -1.22 1.91 -0.09
N ALA A 72 -0.35 2.83 -0.51
CA ALA A 72 1.07 2.57 -0.67
C ALA A 72 1.86 3.86 -0.59
N ILE A 73 3.15 3.73 -0.29
CA ILE A 73 4.12 4.80 -0.51
C ILE A 73 4.97 4.48 -1.73
N THR A 74 5.32 5.51 -2.49
CA THR A 74 6.09 5.37 -3.74
C THR A 74 7.46 6.00 -3.60
N ARG A 75 8.45 5.46 -4.33
CA ARG A 75 9.79 6.05 -4.39
C ARG A 75 9.80 7.15 -5.42
N GLU A 76 10.09 8.36 -4.95
CA GLU A 76 10.23 9.54 -5.80
C GLU A 76 11.67 9.69 -6.27
N ARG A 77 11.84 9.94 -7.56
CA ARG A 77 13.13 10.26 -8.15
C ARG A 77 13.22 11.70 -8.66
N GLY A 78 12.08 12.39 -8.72
CA GLY A 78 11.94 13.70 -9.32
C GLY A 78 12.14 13.69 -10.85
N PRO A 79 11.86 14.81 -11.51
CA PRO A 79 11.97 14.92 -12.96
C PRO A 79 13.43 14.84 -13.45
N ASP A 80 14.37 15.17 -12.61
CA ASP A 80 15.83 15.21 -12.87
C ASP A 80 16.60 14.06 -12.19
N GLY A 81 15.91 13.14 -11.52
CA GLY A 81 16.51 12.04 -10.76
C GLY A 81 17.24 12.46 -9.47
N GLN A 82 17.09 13.71 -9.04
CA GLN A 82 17.75 14.25 -7.83
C GLN A 82 17.06 13.86 -6.53
N LEU A 83 15.84 13.33 -6.60
CA LEU A 83 15.11 12.87 -5.43
C LEU A 83 15.30 11.37 -5.25
N ASP A 84 15.51 10.94 -4.02
CA ASP A 84 15.55 9.53 -3.65
C ASP A 84 14.95 9.34 -2.26
N HIS A 85 13.63 9.43 -2.18
CA HIS A 85 12.88 9.23 -0.95
C HIS A 85 11.52 8.58 -1.23
N LEU A 86 10.84 8.16 -0.17
CA LEU A 86 9.49 7.62 -0.25
C LEU A 86 8.47 8.72 0.01
N THR A 87 7.32 8.65 -0.68
CA THR A 87 6.23 9.62 -0.59
C THR A 87 4.90 8.93 -0.35
N ASN A 88 4.14 9.42 0.61
CA ASN A 88 2.75 9.06 0.82
C ASN A 88 1.84 10.07 0.12
N TRP A 89 1.32 9.69 -1.06
CA TRP A 89 0.35 10.49 -1.81
C TRP A 89 -1.10 10.29 -1.31
N GLY A 90 -1.28 9.49 -0.28
CA GLY A 90 -2.59 9.06 0.20
C GLY A 90 -3.21 7.93 -0.63
N PRO A 91 -4.45 7.56 -0.31
CA PRO A 91 -5.17 6.53 -1.05
C PRO A 91 -5.39 6.92 -2.52
N LYS A 92 -5.11 6.02 -3.46
CA LYS A 92 -5.24 6.23 -4.90
C LYS A 92 -5.99 5.08 -5.56
N THR A 93 -6.78 5.40 -6.58
CA THR A 93 -7.41 4.39 -7.44
C THR A 93 -6.64 4.30 -8.75
N HIS A 94 -6.19 3.10 -9.10
CA HIS A 94 -5.41 2.83 -10.31
C HIS A 94 -6.04 1.71 -11.13
N MET A 95 -5.97 1.84 -12.45
CA MET A 95 -6.16 0.70 -13.35
C MET A 95 -4.88 -0.14 -13.36
N MET A 96 -5.04 -1.44 -13.31
CA MET A 96 -3.94 -2.40 -13.33
C MET A 96 -4.04 -3.19 -14.62
N SER A 97 -3.06 -3.02 -15.51
CA SER A 97 -3.01 -3.82 -16.73
C SER A 97 -2.81 -5.29 -16.42
N MET A 98 -3.22 -6.18 -17.32
CA MET A 98 -3.04 -7.63 -17.18
C MET A 98 -1.56 -8.00 -16.93
N GLN A 99 -0.63 -7.31 -17.60
CA GLN A 99 0.81 -7.52 -17.39
C GLN A 99 1.23 -7.14 -15.98
N SER A 100 0.81 -5.96 -15.49
CA SER A 100 1.12 -5.53 -14.12
C SER A 100 0.48 -6.42 -13.07
N GLU A 101 -0.66 -7.02 -13.38
CA GLU A 101 -1.35 -7.96 -12.49
C GLU A 101 -0.61 -9.29 -12.40
N SER A 102 -0.01 -9.78 -13.51
CA SER A 102 0.78 -11.02 -13.53
C SER A 102 2.04 -10.95 -12.66
N ASP A 103 2.56 -9.74 -12.45
CA ASP A 103 3.76 -9.51 -11.65
C ASP A 103 3.44 -9.34 -10.16
N THR A 104 2.17 -9.50 -9.76
CA THR A 104 1.72 -9.30 -8.38
C THR A 104 1.06 -10.54 -7.80
N THR A 105 1.23 -10.73 -6.51
CA THR A 105 0.49 -11.72 -5.71
C THR A 105 -0.43 -10.99 -4.73
N PHE A 106 -1.73 -11.25 -4.81
CA PHE A 106 -2.72 -10.75 -3.85
C PHE A 106 -2.92 -11.77 -2.73
N ILE A 107 -2.70 -11.36 -1.49
CA ILE A 107 -2.88 -12.18 -0.29
C ILE A 107 -4.03 -11.56 0.52
N PRO A 108 -5.21 -12.19 0.61
CA PRO A 108 -6.37 -11.64 1.29
C PRO A 108 -6.15 -11.58 2.80
N ILE A 109 -6.54 -10.44 3.42
CA ILE A 109 -6.47 -10.22 4.87
C ILE A 109 -7.86 -10.40 5.49
N ALA A 110 -8.84 -9.64 4.99
CA ALA A 110 -10.20 -9.61 5.53
C ALA A 110 -11.20 -9.07 4.51
N THR A 111 -12.48 -9.39 4.71
CA THR A 111 -13.58 -8.69 4.04
C THR A 111 -14.01 -7.53 4.92
N LEU A 112 -13.89 -6.30 4.41
CA LEU A 112 -14.20 -5.08 5.14
C LEU A 112 -15.44 -4.38 4.56
N THR A 113 -16.24 -3.80 5.44
CA THR A 113 -17.32 -2.87 5.09
C THR A 113 -16.75 -1.59 4.51
N TYR A 114 -17.57 -0.78 3.86
CA TYR A 114 -17.19 0.53 3.37
C TYR A 114 -16.63 1.43 4.49
N THR A 115 -17.31 1.50 5.63
CA THR A 115 -16.88 2.30 6.78
C THR A 115 -15.50 1.88 7.29
N GLN A 116 -15.24 0.57 7.39
CA GLN A 116 -13.93 0.06 7.80
C GLN A 116 -12.83 0.41 6.79
N ARG A 117 -13.12 0.33 5.48
CA ARG A 117 -12.18 0.75 4.44
C ARG A 117 -11.89 2.24 4.48
N ARG A 118 -12.91 3.10 4.71
CA ARG A 118 -12.72 4.55 4.88
C ARG A 118 -11.85 4.87 6.08
N TRP A 119 -12.02 4.13 7.18
CA TRP A 119 -11.16 4.26 8.35
C TRP A 119 -9.70 3.85 8.03
N LEU A 120 -9.51 2.71 7.37
CA LEU A 120 -8.20 2.25 6.90
C LEU A 120 -7.51 3.27 5.99
N GLU A 121 -8.25 3.89 5.05
CA GLU A 121 -7.74 4.97 4.20
C GLU A 121 -7.27 6.18 5.01
N GLY A 122 -8.04 6.57 6.03
CA GLY A 122 -7.66 7.68 6.92
C GLY A 122 -6.35 7.40 7.63
N VAL A 123 -6.20 6.20 8.21
CA VAL A 123 -4.95 5.78 8.85
C VAL A 123 -3.77 5.81 7.87
N ALA A 124 -3.96 5.26 6.67
CA ALA A 124 -2.92 5.24 5.65
C ALA A 124 -2.55 6.65 5.16
N ALA A 125 -3.53 7.55 5.01
CA ALA A 125 -3.27 8.93 4.59
C ALA A 125 -2.43 9.71 5.60
N GLU A 126 -2.60 9.40 6.89
CA GLU A 126 -1.90 10.06 7.99
C GLU A 126 -0.61 9.33 8.42
N GLU A 127 -0.35 8.13 7.87
CA GLU A 127 0.87 7.39 8.21
C GLU A 127 2.11 8.12 7.71
N PRO A 128 3.02 8.53 8.62
CA PRO A 128 4.18 9.30 8.24
C PRO A 128 5.18 8.49 7.42
N VAL A 129 6.00 9.21 6.68
CA VAL A 129 7.13 8.67 5.92
C VAL A 129 8.43 9.08 6.60
N LEU A 130 9.36 8.16 6.72
CA LEU A 130 10.68 8.44 7.28
C LEU A 130 11.65 8.94 6.21
N LYS A 131 12.59 9.79 6.61
CA LYS A 131 13.74 10.11 5.77
C LYS A 131 14.52 8.84 5.42
N PRO A 132 15.15 8.79 4.23
CA PRO A 132 15.99 7.67 3.85
C PRO A 132 17.03 7.36 4.93
N ASN A 133 17.03 6.12 5.41
CA ASN A 133 17.90 5.69 6.52
C ASN A 133 18.54 4.31 6.26
N GLY A 134 18.39 3.78 5.04
CA GLY A 134 18.99 2.52 4.60
C GLY A 134 18.27 1.24 5.01
N TRP A 135 17.26 1.30 5.89
CA TRP A 135 16.55 0.09 6.35
C TRP A 135 15.02 0.18 6.29
N TRP A 136 14.44 1.38 6.45
CA TRP A 136 13.00 1.57 6.41
C TRP A 136 12.52 1.71 4.96
N ASN A 137 11.43 1.02 4.64
CA ASN A 137 10.87 0.97 3.29
C ASN A 137 9.34 0.84 3.30
N CYS A 138 8.73 0.62 2.14
CA CYS A 138 7.29 0.48 1.98
C CYS A 138 6.69 -0.66 2.81
N GLN A 139 7.43 -1.73 3.08
CA GLN A 139 6.96 -2.84 3.92
C GLN A 139 6.77 -2.40 5.37
N HIS A 140 7.73 -1.65 5.93
CA HIS A 140 7.64 -1.08 7.28
C HIS A 140 6.43 -0.15 7.41
N TRP A 141 6.19 0.67 6.37
CA TRP A 141 5.03 1.56 6.34
C TRP A 141 3.72 0.77 6.33
N VAL A 142 3.59 -0.26 5.47
CA VAL A 142 2.41 -1.14 5.42
C VAL A 142 2.18 -1.81 6.77
N VAL A 143 3.22 -2.37 7.39
CA VAL A 143 3.11 -3.01 8.70
C VAL A 143 2.64 -2.01 9.76
N SER A 144 3.14 -0.78 9.75
CA SER A 144 2.68 0.27 10.68
C SER A 144 1.20 0.58 10.52
N VAL A 145 0.71 0.72 9.28
CA VAL A 145 -0.73 0.90 8.99
C VAL A 145 -1.55 -0.28 9.52
N LEU A 146 -1.14 -1.51 9.24
CA LEU A 146 -1.85 -2.72 9.69
C LEU A 146 -1.89 -2.82 11.22
N VAL A 147 -0.79 -2.50 11.91
CA VAL A 147 -0.72 -2.45 13.39
C VAL A 147 -1.73 -1.46 13.96
N LYS A 148 -1.83 -0.27 13.38
CA LYS A 148 -2.83 0.74 13.80
C LYS A 148 -4.25 0.24 13.60
N CYS A 149 -4.52 -0.47 12.49
CA CYS A 149 -5.82 -1.07 12.21
C CYS A 149 -6.19 -2.17 13.21
N ILE A 150 -5.22 -2.99 13.64
CA ILE A 150 -5.44 -4.00 14.68
C ILE A 150 -5.75 -3.34 16.02
N ARG A 151 -4.96 -2.35 16.41
CA ARG A 151 -5.18 -1.63 17.68
C ARG A 151 -6.54 -0.95 17.76
N ALA A 152 -7.07 -0.52 16.62
CA ALA A 152 -8.41 0.07 16.53
C ALA A 152 -9.53 -0.97 16.39
N GLY A 153 -9.23 -2.26 16.33
CA GLY A 153 -10.23 -3.32 16.16
C GLY A 153 -10.86 -3.41 14.77
N VAL A 154 -10.25 -2.81 13.77
CA VAL A 154 -10.70 -2.86 12.36
C VAL A 154 -10.22 -4.13 11.68
N LEU A 155 -9.05 -4.63 12.06
CA LEU A 155 -8.47 -5.89 11.60
C LEU A 155 -8.17 -6.80 12.78
N GLU A 156 -8.25 -8.11 12.55
CA GLU A 156 -7.82 -9.10 13.51
C GLU A 156 -6.32 -9.38 13.38
N LYS A 157 -5.66 -9.63 14.50
CA LYS A 157 -4.21 -9.85 14.55
C LYS A 157 -3.78 -11.10 13.78
N GLN A 158 -4.46 -12.23 14.01
CA GLN A 158 -4.05 -13.53 13.47
C GLN A 158 -4.06 -13.57 11.93
N PRO A 159 -5.09 -13.12 11.20
CA PRO A 159 -5.05 -13.05 9.74
C PRO A 159 -3.93 -12.15 9.20
N VAL A 160 -3.70 -11.00 9.84
CA VAL A 160 -2.62 -10.09 9.44
C VAL A 160 -1.26 -10.74 9.63
N GLU A 161 -1.00 -11.39 10.76
CA GLU A 161 0.26 -12.11 10.99
C GLU A 161 0.49 -13.22 9.95
N ALA A 162 -0.54 -13.99 9.60
CA ALA A 162 -0.45 -15.03 8.58
C ALA A 162 -0.06 -14.46 7.20
N VAL A 163 -0.69 -13.36 6.80
CA VAL A 163 -0.41 -12.68 5.54
C VAL A 163 1.01 -12.10 5.51
N LEU A 164 1.44 -11.45 6.59
CA LEU A 164 2.80 -10.91 6.69
C LEU A 164 3.86 -12.00 6.64
N ASN A 165 3.65 -13.12 7.32
CA ASN A 165 4.54 -14.28 7.26
C ASN A 165 4.62 -14.87 5.85
N GLN A 166 3.47 -15.01 5.16
CA GLN A 166 3.43 -15.47 3.76
C GLN A 166 4.17 -14.52 2.83
N ALA A 167 4.09 -13.21 3.06
CA ALA A 167 4.81 -12.19 2.29
C ALA A 167 6.33 -12.12 2.59
N GLY A 168 6.80 -12.87 3.59
CA GLY A 168 8.22 -12.92 3.98
C GLY A 168 8.61 -11.93 5.08
N TRP A 169 7.65 -11.42 5.85
CA TRP A 169 7.93 -10.59 7.03
C TRP A 169 8.14 -11.48 8.26
N HIS A 170 9.37 -11.54 8.75
CA HIS A 170 9.73 -12.36 9.90
C HIS A 170 10.15 -11.54 11.13
N LYS A 171 9.91 -10.24 11.12
CA LYS A 171 10.23 -9.36 12.26
C LYS A 171 9.11 -9.37 13.30
N PRO A 172 9.44 -9.12 14.60
CA PRO A 172 8.41 -8.96 15.61
C PRO A 172 7.40 -7.89 15.23
N PHE A 173 6.16 -8.18 15.48
CA PHE A 173 5.02 -7.35 15.17
C PHE A 173 4.45 -6.84 16.49
N GLY A 174 4.81 -5.62 16.84
CA GLY A 174 4.56 -5.02 18.16
C GLY A 174 3.11 -4.57 18.36
N VAL A 175 2.16 -5.51 18.55
CA VAL A 175 0.77 -5.21 18.92
C VAL A 175 0.49 -5.67 20.33
#